data_67a7a4023d89d509d754d7c76b939881
#
_entry.id   67a7a4023d89d509d754d7c76b939881
#
_cell.length_a   1.000
_cell.length_b   1.000
_cell.length_c   1.000
_cell.angle_alpha   90.00
_cell.angle_beta   90.00
_cell.angle_gamma   90.00
#
_symmetry.space_group_name_H-M   'P 1'
#
loop_
_entity.id
_entity.type
_entity.pdbx_description
1 polymer ?
#
loop_
_entity_poly.entity_id
_entity_poly.type
_entity_poly.pdbx_seq_one_letter_code
_entity_poly.pdbx_strand_id
1 'polypeptide(L)'
;MSTAVKAGIAALVLLAVAGLTMLFMHFWMAPPDDLDLSREKPSANQLYTVAVAPEQEPFDRNTLHAWIATVKAADGSPVDDAKISVDGGMPQHGHGLPTAPAVTEALGEGRYRIEGVRFNMSGWWELKLHVSAAAAQPEPLKDRG
;
A
#
# COMPACT_ATOMS: atom_id res chain seq x y z
N MET A 1 43.77 -32.26 -20.42
CA MET A 1 42.30 -32.25 -20.24
C MET A 1 41.67 -32.04 -21.60
N SER A 2 40.81 -32.97 -22.03
CA SER A 2 40.22 -32.93 -23.38
C SER A 2 39.24 -31.75 -23.52
N THR A 3 39.00 -31.30 -24.74
CA THR A 3 38.05 -30.22 -25.04
C THR A 3 36.64 -30.56 -24.53
N ALA A 4 36.23 -31.81 -24.61
CA ALA A 4 34.93 -32.27 -24.06
C ALA A 4 34.83 -32.13 -22.56
N VAL A 5 35.90 -32.40 -21.79
CA VAL A 5 35.91 -32.21 -20.32
C VAL A 5 35.84 -30.73 -19.96
N LYS A 6 36.54 -29.88 -20.70
CA LYS A 6 36.47 -28.42 -20.48
C LYS A 6 35.06 -27.89 -20.75
N ALA A 7 34.43 -28.33 -21.83
CA ALA A 7 33.05 -27.95 -22.18
C ALA A 7 32.04 -28.44 -21.13
N GLY A 8 32.18 -29.65 -20.59
CA GLY A 8 31.34 -30.20 -19.53
C GLY A 8 31.45 -29.40 -18.25
N ILE A 9 32.69 -29.04 -17.85
CA ILE A 9 32.89 -28.18 -16.64
C ILE A 9 32.28 -26.81 -16.85
N ALA A 10 32.46 -26.17 -18.00
CA ALA A 10 31.89 -24.87 -18.30
C ALA A 10 30.35 -24.89 -18.22
N ALA A 11 29.72 -25.95 -18.77
CA ALA A 11 28.27 -26.12 -18.70
C ALA A 11 27.76 -26.26 -17.25
N LEU A 12 28.45 -27.04 -16.44
CA LEU A 12 28.10 -27.20 -15.00
C LEU A 12 28.26 -25.88 -14.23
N VAL A 13 29.30 -25.12 -14.48
CA VAL A 13 29.50 -23.80 -13.85
C VAL A 13 28.39 -22.85 -14.25
N LEU A 14 28.00 -22.79 -15.51
CA LEU A 14 26.89 -21.95 -15.98
C LEU A 14 25.57 -22.33 -15.33
N LEU A 15 25.27 -23.63 -15.23
CA LEU A 15 24.05 -24.10 -14.53
C LEU A 15 24.07 -23.75 -13.05
N ALA A 16 25.21 -23.88 -12.38
CA ALA A 16 25.36 -23.51 -10.98
C ALA A 16 25.17 -22.00 -10.77
N VAL A 17 25.76 -21.17 -11.62
CA VAL A 17 25.57 -19.71 -11.57
C VAL A 17 24.12 -19.34 -11.85
N ALA A 18 23.47 -19.93 -12.83
CA ALA A 18 22.06 -19.68 -13.12
C ALA A 18 21.16 -20.10 -11.96
N GLY A 19 21.42 -21.26 -11.32
CA GLY A 19 20.70 -21.72 -10.14
C GLY A 19 20.87 -20.80 -8.93
N LEU A 20 22.11 -20.36 -8.67
CA LEU A 20 22.40 -19.41 -7.59
C LEU A 20 21.75 -18.05 -7.84
N THR A 21 21.74 -17.58 -9.08
CA THR A 21 21.08 -16.32 -9.45
C THR A 21 19.57 -16.40 -9.24
N MET A 22 18.95 -17.50 -9.67
CA MET A 22 17.51 -17.73 -9.44
C MET A 22 17.18 -17.81 -7.97
N LEU A 23 17.98 -18.50 -7.18
CA LEU A 23 17.80 -18.62 -5.72
C LEU A 23 17.94 -17.26 -5.05
N PHE A 24 18.96 -16.48 -5.41
CA PHE A 24 19.17 -15.13 -4.89
C PHE A 24 17.98 -14.21 -5.23
N MET A 25 17.53 -14.24 -6.51
CA MET A 25 16.36 -13.48 -6.94
C MET A 25 15.08 -13.89 -6.18
N HIS A 26 14.89 -15.19 -5.94
CA HIS A 26 13.75 -15.70 -5.20
C HIS A 26 13.72 -15.14 -3.77
N PHE A 27 14.84 -15.18 -3.05
CA PHE A 27 14.92 -14.64 -1.69
C PHE A 27 14.82 -13.12 -1.64
N TRP A 28 15.38 -12.42 -2.62
CA TRP A 28 15.40 -10.96 -2.63
C TRP A 28 14.06 -10.34 -3.06
N MET A 29 13.27 -11.09 -3.83
CA MET A 29 11.92 -10.67 -4.28
C MET A 29 10.79 -11.25 -3.42
N ALA A 30 11.09 -12.04 -2.42
CA ALA A 30 10.07 -12.50 -1.48
C ALA A 30 9.50 -11.32 -0.67
N PRO A 31 8.18 -11.25 -0.46
CA PRO A 31 7.60 -10.27 0.44
C PRO A 31 8.21 -10.43 1.85
N PRO A 32 8.32 -9.36 2.64
CA PRO A 32 8.68 -9.46 4.04
C PRO A 32 7.74 -10.41 4.79
N ASP A 33 8.28 -11.24 5.68
CA ASP A 33 7.48 -12.21 6.47
C ASP A 33 6.58 -11.53 7.51
N ASP A 34 6.92 -10.28 7.90
CA ASP A 34 6.23 -9.44 8.87
C ASP A 34 5.29 -8.41 8.23
N LEU A 35 4.85 -8.63 6.99
CA LEU A 35 4.01 -7.72 6.27
C LEU A 35 2.65 -7.55 6.97
N ASP A 36 2.36 -6.34 7.44
CA ASP A 36 1.07 -6.02 8.03
C ASP A 36 0.04 -5.74 6.92
N LEU A 37 -0.83 -6.72 6.67
CA LEU A 37 -1.92 -6.64 5.71
C LEU A 37 -3.21 -6.07 6.31
N SER A 38 -3.17 -5.51 7.52
CA SER A 38 -4.32 -4.88 8.13
C SER A 38 -4.83 -3.72 7.27
N ARG A 39 -6.14 -3.69 7.07
CA ARG A 39 -6.86 -2.63 6.36
C ARG A 39 -7.43 -1.57 7.30
N GLU A 40 -7.16 -1.67 8.59
CA GLU A 40 -7.53 -0.68 9.60
C GLU A 40 -6.33 -0.39 10.49
N LYS A 41 -5.98 0.88 10.59
CA LYS A 41 -4.83 1.34 11.37
C LYS A 41 -5.09 2.69 12.03
N PRO A 42 -4.49 2.92 13.21
CA PRO A 42 -4.40 4.27 13.74
C PRO A 42 -3.51 5.14 12.84
N SER A 43 -3.81 6.42 12.73
CA SER A 43 -2.92 7.40 12.10
C SER A 43 -1.62 7.55 12.91
N ALA A 44 -0.55 8.00 12.26
CA ALA A 44 0.77 8.12 12.89
C ALA A 44 0.76 9.00 14.16
N ASN A 45 -0.10 10.01 14.20
CA ASN A 45 -0.30 10.91 15.35
C ASN A 45 -1.42 10.44 16.29
N GLN A 46 -2.03 9.27 16.05
CA GLN A 46 -3.11 8.65 16.83
C GLN A 46 -4.38 9.53 16.98
N LEU A 47 -4.56 10.50 16.11
CA LEU A 47 -5.77 11.35 16.11
C LEU A 47 -6.97 10.65 15.47
N TYR A 48 -6.69 9.71 14.55
CA TYR A 48 -7.70 8.98 13.78
C TYR A 48 -7.44 7.49 13.78
N THR A 49 -8.51 6.72 13.58
CA THR A 49 -8.45 5.35 13.07
C THR A 49 -9.02 5.37 11.66
N VAL A 50 -8.29 4.81 10.72
CA VAL A 50 -8.66 4.77 9.31
C VAL A 50 -8.77 3.31 8.86
N ALA A 51 -9.94 2.94 8.36
CA ALA A 51 -10.18 1.66 7.72
C ALA A 51 -10.38 1.85 6.22
N VAL A 52 -9.91 0.91 5.40
CA VAL A 52 -10.11 0.91 3.96
C VAL A 52 -10.64 -0.45 3.49
N ALA A 53 -11.60 -0.43 2.59
CA ALA A 53 -12.11 -1.64 1.96
C ALA A 53 -12.43 -1.37 0.49
N PRO A 54 -12.20 -2.32 -0.43
CA PRO A 54 -12.69 -2.19 -1.79
C PRO A 54 -14.23 -2.19 -1.79
N GLU A 55 -14.82 -1.41 -2.69
CA GLU A 55 -16.28 -1.34 -2.83
C GLU A 55 -16.86 -2.66 -3.36
N GLN A 56 -16.07 -3.40 -4.14
CA GLN A 56 -16.41 -4.72 -4.65
C GLN A 56 -15.24 -5.69 -4.47
N GLU A 57 -15.54 -6.92 -4.04
CA GLU A 57 -14.62 -8.05 -3.98
C GLU A 57 -15.23 -9.27 -4.70
N PRO A 58 -14.44 -10.07 -5.42
CA PRO A 58 -13.03 -9.81 -5.78
C PRO A 58 -12.89 -8.69 -6.79
N PHE A 59 -11.74 -8.05 -6.81
CA PHE A 59 -11.39 -7.08 -7.85
C PHE A 59 -10.28 -7.63 -8.76
N ASP A 60 -10.38 -7.30 -10.06
CA ASP A 60 -9.42 -7.77 -11.05
C ASP A 60 -8.16 -6.91 -11.07
N ARG A 61 -7.01 -7.57 -11.27
CA ARG A 61 -5.76 -6.89 -11.50
C ARG A 61 -5.84 -6.05 -12.79
N ASN A 62 -5.20 -4.89 -12.76
CA ASN A 62 -5.10 -3.97 -13.89
C ASN A 62 -6.42 -3.32 -14.33
N THR A 63 -7.47 -3.40 -13.52
CA THR A 63 -8.72 -2.66 -13.69
C THR A 63 -8.81 -1.49 -12.72
N LEU A 64 -9.63 -0.50 -13.04
CA LEU A 64 -9.96 0.58 -12.11
C LEU A 64 -11.05 0.10 -11.15
N HIS A 65 -10.87 0.36 -9.87
CA HIS A 65 -11.84 0.04 -8.83
C HIS A 65 -11.93 1.18 -7.81
N ALA A 66 -13.03 1.18 -7.06
CA ALA A 66 -13.27 2.11 -5.98
C ALA A 66 -13.05 1.45 -4.61
N TRP A 67 -12.66 2.27 -3.65
CA TRP A 67 -12.46 1.88 -2.26
C TRP A 67 -13.23 2.82 -1.35
N ILE A 68 -13.64 2.33 -0.20
CA ILE A 68 -14.24 3.13 0.86
C ILE A 68 -13.21 3.30 1.98
N ALA A 69 -12.88 4.54 2.30
CA ALA A 69 -12.15 4.89 3.51
C ALA A 69 -13.16 5.27 4.59
N THR A 70 -12.99 4.74 5.80
CA THR A 70 -13.77 5.11 6.98
C THR A 70 -12.84 5.76 8.00
N VAL A 71 -13.11 6.99 8.37
CA VAL A 71 -12.30 7.78 9.31
C VAL A 71 -13.07 8.00 10.60
N LYS A 72 -12.47 7.61 11.71
CA LYS A 72 -13.00 7.82 13.05
C LYS A 72 -11.99 8.60 13.89
N ALA A 73 -12.48 9.48 14.75
CA ALA A 73 -11.66 10.14 15.76
C ALA A 73 -11.21 9.14 16.84
N ALA A 74 -10.33 9.57 17.74
CA ALA A 74 -9.80 8.73 18.82
C ALA A 74 -10.90 8.20 19.78
N ASP A 75 -12.01 8.92 19.91
CA ASP A 75 -13.18 8.51 20.70
C ASP A 75 -14.15 7.58 19.95
N GLY A 76 -13.83 7.22 18.69
CA GLY A 76 -14.64 6.38 17.83
C GLY A 76 -15.74 7.11 17.04
N SER A 77 -15.91 8.43 17.24
CA SER A 77 -16.89 9.22 16.50
C SER A 77 -16.49 9.33 15.01
N PRO A 78 -17.46 9.37 14.07
CA PRO A 78 -17.17 9.54 12.67
C PRO A 78 -16.63 10.95 12.39
N VAL A 79 -15.72 11.05 11.41
CA VAL A 79 -15.14 12.32 10.97
C VAL A 79 -15.67 12.63 9.57
N ASP A 80 -16.63 13.54 9.47
CA ASP A 80 -17.34 13.86 8.21
C ASP A 80 -16.72 15.03 7.44
N ASP A 81 -15.74 15.73 8.02
CA ASP A 81 -15.05 16.89 7.44
C ASP A 81 -13.60 16.58 7.03
N ALA A 82 -13.25 15.30 6.94
CA ALA A 82 -11.89 14.91 6.58
C ALA A 82 -11.53 15.26 5.13
N LYS A 83 -10.36 15.86 4.97
CA LYS A 83 -9.68 15.98 3.69
C LYS A 83 -8.70 14.83 3.57
N ILE A 84 -8.85 14.02 2.55
CA ILE A 84 -8.05 12.80 2.35
C ILE A 84 -7.35 12.91 1.00
N SER A 85 -6.03 12.78 0.99
CA SER A 85 -5.26 12.50 -0.22
C SER A 85 -4.71 11.09 -0.17
N VAL A 86 -4.63 10.46 -1.34
CA VAL A 86 -4.24 9.06 -1.49
C VAL A 86 -2.96 8.98 -2.30
N ASP A 87 -2.00 8.26 -1.77
CA ASP A 87 -0.75 7.89 -2.43
C ASP A 87 -0.47 6.41 -2.15
N GLY A 88 0.63 5.88 -2.66
CA GLY A 88 1.02 4.51 -2.43
C GLY A 88 1.89 3.95 -3.52
N GLY A 89 2.02 2.63 -3.55
CA GLY A 89 2.84 1.95 -4.55
C GLY A 89 3.25 0.55 -4.13
N MET A 90 4.25 0.05 -4.83
CA MET A 90 4.94 -1.21 -4.50
C MET A 90 6.35 -0.90 -3.98
N PRO A 91 6.56 -0.79 -2.66
CA PRO A 91 7.86 -0.43 -2.09
C PRO A 91 8.98 -1.38 -2.53
N GLN A 92 8.68 -2.67 -2.63
CA GLN A 92 9.63 -3.69 -3.06
C GLN A 92 10.19 -3.44 -4.48
N HIS A 93 9.42 -2.83 -5.35
CA HIS A 93 9.80 -2.54 -6.74
C HIS A 93 10.12 -1.06 -6.98
N GLY A 94 9.97 -0.20 -5.97
CA GLY A 94 10.18 1.24 -6.09
C GLY A 94 9.19 1.94 -7.04
N HIS A 95 8.00 1.36 -7.24
CA HIS A 95 6.95 1.93 -8.08
C HIS A 95 5.88 2.62 -7.25
N GLY A 96 5.44 3.79 -7.70
CA GLY A 96 4.23 4.43 -7.21
C GLY A 96 2.96 3.76 -7.76
N LEU A 97 1.81 4.30 -7.38
CA LEU A 97 0.53 3.91 -7.98
C LEU A 97 0.53 4.27 -9.47
N PRO A 98 -0.02 3.40 -10.35
CA PRO A 98 -0.08 3.67 -11.80
C PRO A 98 -1.16 4.71 -12.16
N THR A 99 -1.95 5.14 -11.19
CA THR A 99 -3.05 6.10 -11.31
C THR A 99 -2.97 7.10 -10.17
N ALA A 100 -3.80 8.14 -10.20
CA ALA A 100 -3.94 9.14 -9.14
C ALA A 100 -5.31 8.98 -8.47
N PRO A 101 -5.48 8.06 -7.51
CA PRO A 101 -6.74 7.89 -6.79
C PRO A 101 -7.09 9.15 -6.01
N ALA A 102 -8.38 9.47 -5.97
CA ALA A 102 -8.87 10.62 -5.24
C ALA A 102 -10.22 10.33 -4.58
N VAL A 103 -10.52 11.05 -3.50
CA VAL A 103 -11.86 11.06 -2.93
C VAL A 103 -12.80 11.77 -3.90
N THR A 104 -13.86 11.10 -4.29
CA THR A 104 -14.89 11.62 -5.20
C THR A 104 -16.20 11.92 -4.51
N GLU A 105 -16.46 11.29 -3.35
CA GLU A 105 -17.73 11.42 -2.64
C GLU A 105 -17.54 11.24 -1.13
N ALA A 106 -18.19 12.10 -0.34
CA ALA A 106 -18.39 11.92 1.10
C ALA A 106 -19.74 11.23 1.31
N LEU A 107 -19.72 10.04 1.89
CA LEU A 107 -20.90 9.17 2.07
C LEU A 107 -21.59 9.37 3.42
N GLY A 108 -21.03 10.23 4.28
CA GLY A 108 -21.45 10.40 5.66
C GLY A 108 -20.96 9.30 6.59
N GLU A 109 -21.12 9.51 7.88
CA GLU A 109 -20.65 8.59 8.94
C GLU A 109 -19.13 8.31 8.85
N GLY A 110 -18.33 9.33 8.49
CA GLY A 110 -16.88 9.24 8.35
C GLY A 110 -16.43 8.44 7.11
N ARG A 111 -17.33 8.16 6.16
CA ARG A 111 -17.04 7.33 4.97
C ARG A 111 -16.79 8.19 3.74
N TYR A 112 -15.77 7.80 2.98
CA TYR A 112 -15.33 8.52 1.79
C TYR A 112 -15.07 7.52 0.66
N ARG A 113 -15.64 7.78 -0.51
CA ARG A 113 -15.41 6.97 -1.71
C ARG A 113 -14.16 7.46 -2.41
N ILE A 114 -13.22 6.57 -2.63
CA ILE A 114 -11.97 6.79 -3.36
C ILE A 114 -12.07 6.07 -4.69
N GLU A 115 -11.96 6.80 -5.79
CA GLU A 115 -11.96 6.23 -7.14
C GLU A 115 -10.57 6.28 -7.76
N GLY A 116 -10.39 5.51 -8.82
CA GLY A 116 -9.17 5.52 -9.61
C GLY A 116 -8.07 4.63 -9.06
N VAL A 117 -8.35 3.74 -8.12
CA VAL A 117 -7.36 2.76 -7.63
C VAL A 117 -7.13 1.68 -8.69
N ARG A 118 -5.87 1.38 -8.98
CA ARG A 118 -5.51 0.30 -9.89
C ARG A 118 -4.21 -0.36 -9.44
N PHE A 119 -4.21 -1.68 -9.36
CA PHE A 119 -3.03 -2.50 -9.11
C PHE A 119 -2.67 -3.24 -10.40
N ASN A 120 -1.66 -2.78 -11.10
CA ASN A 120 -1.30 -3.29 -12.43
C ASN A 120 -0.36 -4.50 -12.40
N MET A 121 0.20 -4.82 -11.24
CA MET A 121 1.13 -5.93 -11.04
C MET A 121 0.66 -6.82 -9.89
N SER A 122 1.06 -8.08 -9.90
CA SER A 122 0.91 -8.97 -8.75
C SER A 122 1.93 -8.62 -7.67
N GLY A 123 1.59 -8.89 -6.41
CA GLY A 123 2.42 -8.59 -5.24
C GLY A 123 1.65 -7.76 -4.23
N TRP A 124 2.35 -7.28 -3.20
CA TRP A 124 1.74 -6.44 -2.19
C TRP A 124 1.87 -4.95 -2.55
N TRP A 125 0.84 -4.21 -2.20
CA TRP A 125 0.73 -2.77 -2.44
C TRP A 125 0.47 -2.04 -1.13
N GLU A 126 1.05 -0.88 -1.01
CA GLU A 126 0.79 0.03 0.09
C GLU A 126 -0.12 1.17 -0.39
N LEU A 127 -1.19 1.43 0.36
CA LEU A 127 -2.00 2.64 0.21
C LEU A 127 -1.68 3.57 1.39
N LYS A 128 -1.32 4.81 1.09
CA LYS A 128 -1.03 5.87 2.06
C LYS A 128 -2.14 6.89 2.02
N LEU A 129 -2.85 7.05 3.11
CA LEU A 129 -3.89 8.06 3.25
C LEU A 129 -3.39 9.18 4.15
N HIS A 130 -3.34 10.39 3.62
CA HIS A 130 -3.07 11.60 4.39
C HIS A 130 -4.40 12.23 4.78
N VAL A 131 -4.73 12.20 6.06
CA VAL A 131 -6.01 12.64 6.60
C VAL A 131 -5.81 13.90 7.42
N SER A 132 -6.63 14.92 7.17
CA SER A 132 -6.74 16.11 7.99
C SER A 132 -8.19 16.51 8.16
N ALA A 133 -8.59 16.90 9.39
CA ALA A 133 -9.92 17.40 9.69
C ALA A 133 -9.85 18.48 10.76
N ALA A 134 -10.83 19.38 10.78
CA ALA A 134 -10.87 20.49 11.72
C ALA A 134 -11.01 20.02 13.20
N ALA A 135 -11.79 18.95 13.41
CA ALA A 135 -12.08 18.43 14.75
C ALA A 135 -10.88 17.82 15.50
N ALA A 136 -9.79 17.52 14.78
CA ALA A 136 -8.59 16.92 15.39
C ALA A 136 -7.40 17.87 15.53
N GLN A 137 -7.56 19.13 15.22
CA GLN A 137 -6.55 20.12 15.53
C GLN A 137 -6.68 20.47 17.01
N PRO A 138 -5.61 20.37 17.84
CA PRO A 138 -5.65 20.89 19.20
C PRO A 138 -6.02 22.36 19.12
N GLU A 139 -7.02 22.78 19.93
CA GLU A 139 -7.40 24.19 20.03
C GLU A 139 -6.12 25.02 20.24
N PRO A 140 -5.93 26.12 19.50
CA PRO A 140 -4.82 27.02 19.75
C PRO A 140 -4.94 27.48 21.20
N LEU A 141 -3.86 27.31 21.99
CA LEU A 141 -3.79 27.79 23.36
C LEU A 141 -4.28 29.23 23.37
N LYS A 142 -5.46 29.45 23.92
CA LYS A 142 -5.93 30.79 24.24
C LYS A 142 -4.90 31.40 25.19
N ASP A 143 -4.13 32.35 24.69
CA ASP A 143 -3.25 33.18 25.47
C ASP A 143 -4.10 33.82 26.56
N ARG A 144 -3.92 33.37 27.81
CA ARG A 144 -4.54 34.01 28.98
C ARG A 144 -3.66 35.23 29.30
N GLY A 145 -4.00 36.36 28.68
CA GLY A 145 -3.51 37.65 29.11
C GLY A 145 -3.85 37.95 30.55
#